data_817aafdb43b4b08294382699ebbbda8f
#
_entry.id   817aafdb43b4b08294382699ebbbda8f
#
_cell.length_a   1.000
_cell.length_b   1.000
_cell.length_c   1.000
_cell.angle_alpha   90.00
_cell.angle_beta   90.00
_cell.angle_gamma   90.00
#
_symmetry.space_group_name_H-M   'P 1'
#
loop_
_entity.id
_entity.type
_entity.pdbx_description
1 polymer ?
#
loop_
_entity_poly.entity_id
_entity_poly.type
_entity_poly.pdbx_seq_one_letter_code
_entity_poly.pdbx_strand_id
1 'polypeptide(L)'
;MTGQRADGRWTENRVWARHPRRSGSALIVGAGAVGGFLAEELARIGFSPLCLVDPDTLAVENLVRHPLGARAVGRPKATALAESIGRDFPPCAITGLDRDFLAIPEGEQRALVAAFDVVVAATDSIACQRHVNRVALAAGVPAVYPAVWVDRRIRDAEVGEILWVLPGGRTPCYECAAAFRESASDAQAARGARVDIQLVVLATAQIVRALAHPDDEGSVSLDPQTNAVYLHGLTPTSPAVRAAFPTSGLSSRNVRVSFPARPCPACHGRRAPLAPGTLPGQEPILPVDGESELQRPPLTVIAVIALFVLTFFVATVVHAGAG
;
A
#
# COMPACT_ATOMS: atom_id res chain seq x y z
N MET A 1 -2.07 -37.85 -3.34
CA MET A 1 -2.28 -37.04 -2.13
C MET A 1 -3.63 -36.37 -2.31
N THR A 2 -4.64 -36.86 -1.61
CA THR A 2 -6.04 -36.43 -1.71
C THR A 2 -6.14 -35.03 -1.12
N GLY A 3 -6.57 -34.08 -1.97
CA GLY A 3 -6.82 -32.70 -1.54
C GLY A 3 -7.90 -32.64 -0.46
N GLN A 4 -7.52 -32.39 0.75
CA GLN A 4 -8.44 -31.97 1.81
C GLN A 4 -9.03 -30.62 1.37
N ARG A 5 -10.33 -30.64 1.07
CA ARG A 5 -11.09 -29.41 0.88
C ARG A 5 -10.98 -28.58 2.16
N ALA A 6 -10.62 -27.34 2.03
CA ALA A 6 -10.64 -26.36 3.12
C ALA A 6 -12.11 -25.98 3.43
N ASP A 7 -12.84 -26.95 4.00
CA ASP A 7 -14.19 -26.79 4.46
C ASP A 7 -14.18 -25.96 5.74
N GLY A 8 -14.71 -24.77 5.69
CA GLY A 8 -15.24 -23.96 6.82
C GLY A 8 -14.30 -23.65 8.00
N ARG A 9 -13.25 -24.43 8.23
CA ARG A 9 -12.38 -24.29 9.41
C ARG A 9 -11.51 -23.03 9.44
N TRP A 10 -11.33 -22.38 8.31
CA TRP A 10 -10.66 -21.09 8.24
C TRP A 10 -11.45 -19.98 8.95
N THR A 11 -12.77 -20.12 9.03
CA THR A 11 -13.66 -19.15 9.67
C THR A 11 -13.80 -19.33 11.18
N GLU A 12 -13.33 -20.44 11.74
CA GLU A 12 -13.39 -20.76 13.18
C GLU A 12 -12.12 -20.34 13.94
N ASN A 13 -11.12 -19.80 13.25
CA ASN A 13 -9.89 -19.32 13.86
C ASN A 13 -10.20 -18.13 14.79
N ARG A 14 -9.60 -18.08 15.98
CA ARG A 14 -9.78 -17.03 16.99
C ARG A 14 -9.57 -15.61 16.45
N VAL A 15 -8.75 -15.44 15.41
CA VAL A 15 -8.48 -14.15 14.76
C VAL A 15 -9.64 -13.77 13.84
N TRP A 16 -10.16 -14.74 13.07
CA TRP A 16 -11.24 -14.52 12.11
C TRP A 16 -12.61 -14.41 12.78
N ALA A 17 -12.81 -15.09 13.92
CA ALA A 17 -14.06 -15.03 14.69
C ALA A 17 -14.33 -13.65 15.33
N ARG A 18 -13.27 -12.84 15.53
CA ARG A 18 -13.37 -11.48 16.07
C ARG A 18 -13.61 -10.41 15.01
N HIS A 19 -13.46 -10.77 13.74
CA HIS A 19 -13.58 -9.84 12.62
C HIS A 19 -14.72 -10.30 11.72
N PRO A 20 -15.91 -9.72 11.87
CA PRO A 20 -17.02 -10.09 11.01
C PRO A 20 -16.67 -9.77 9.57
N ARG A 21 -16.62 -10.80 8.77
CA ARG A 21 -16.77 -11.02 7.31
C ARG A 21 -16.78 -9.81 6.33
N ARG A 22 -16.23 -8.66 6.65
CA ARG A 22 -15.97 -7.63 5.65
C ARG A 22 -14.55 -7.87 5.12
N SER A 23 -14.48 -8.62 4.04
CA SER A 23 -13.26 -8.76 3.28
C SER A 23 -12.98 -7.45 2.56
N GLY A 24 -12.03 -6.67 3.08
CA GLY A 24 -11.49 -5.54 2.33
C GLY A 24 -10.77 -6.02 1.08
N SER A 25 -10.64 -5.16 0.11
CA SER A 25 -9.92 -5.41 -1.13
C SER A 25 -8.75 -4.42 -1.27
N ALA A 26 -7.63 -4.88 -1.83
CA ALA A 26 -6.48 -4.01 -2.02
C ALA A 26 -5.76 -4.25 -3.36
N LEU A 27 -5.39 -3.15 -4.00
CA LEU A 27 -4.45 -3.13 -5.11
C LEU A 27 -3.07 -2.79 -4.57
N ILE A 28 -2.07 -3.61 -4.85
CA ILE A 28 -0.68 -3.41 -4.43
C ILE A 28 0.19 -3.21 -5.67
N VAL A 29 0.71 -2.01 -5.84
CA VAL A 29 1.64 -1.66 -6.91
C VAL A 29 3.06 -1.79 -6.38
N GLY A 30 3.77 -2.78 -6.90
CA GLY A 30 5.08 -3.25 -6.43
C GLY A 30 4.95 -4.56 -5.65
N ALA A 31 5.53 -5.64 -6.18
CA ALA A 31 5.57 -6.97 -5.58
C ALA A 31 6.99 -7.31 -5.07
N GLY A 32 7.72 -6.28 -4.62
CA GLY A 32 9.01 -6.43 -3.95
C GLY A 32 8.86 -6.93 -2.50
N ALA A 33 9.87 -6.66 -1.67
CA ALA A 33 9.85 -7.11 -0.27
C ALA A 33 8.66 -6.54 0.51
N VAL A 34 8.41 -5.22 0.43
CA VAL A 34 7.30 -4.57 1.14
C VAL A 34 5.97 -5.07 0.62
N GLY A 35 5.72 -4.98 -0.69
CA GLY A 35 4.43 -5.36 -1.28
C GLY A 35 4.15 -6.85 -1.18
N GLY A 36 5.19 -7.69 -1.31
CA GLY A 36 5.04 -9.14 -1.22
C GLY A 36 4.66 -9.62 0.18
N PHE A 37 5.35 -9.13 1.22
CA PHE A 37 4.95 -9.44 2.60
C PHE A 37 3.62 -8.83 2.97
N LEU A 38 3.32 -7.61 2.48
CA LEU A 38 2.03 -6.98 2.73
C LEU A 38 0.88 -7.79 2.14
N ALA A 39 1.03 -8.30 0.91
CA ALA A 39 0.02 -9.13 0.28
C ALA A 39 -0.25 -10.41 1.09
N GLU A 40 0.80 -11.05 1.61
CA GLU A 40 0.68 -12.22 2.47
C GLU A 40 -0.05 -11.89 3.77
N GLU A 41 0.32 -10.80 4.45
CA GLU A 41 -0.35 -10.38 5.69
C GLU A 41 -1.82 -9.98 5.46
N LEU A 42 -2.12 -9.26 4.38
CA LEU A 42 -3.49 -8.89 4.05
C LEU A 42 -4.35 -10.14 3.74
N ALA A 43 -3.80 -11.12 3.02
CA ALA A 43 -4.50 -12.40 2.80
C ALA A 43 -4.78 -13.12 4.12
N ARG A 44 -3.81 -13.12 5.06
CA ARG A 44 -3.94 -13.75 6.40
C ARG A 44 -5.01 -13.09 7.26
N ILE A 45 -5.18 -11.78 7.17
CA ILE A 45 -6.21 -11.04 7.91
C ILE A 45 -7.54 -10.93 7.16
N GLY A 46 -7.69 -11.61 6.01
CA GLY A 46 -8.97 -11.81 5.34
C GLY A 46 -9.27 -10.84 4.20
N PHE A 47 -8.30 -10.08 3.72
CA PHE A 47 -8.51 -9.28 2.51
C PHE A 47 -8.70 -10.16 1.28
N SER A 48 -9.75 -9.90 0.53
CA SER A 48 -10.06 -10.57 -0.74
C SER A 48 -11.13 -9.75 -1.49
N PRO A 49 -10.93 -9.41 -2.78
CA PRO A 49 -9.78 -9.76 -3.61
C PRO A 49 -8.53 -8.91 -3.34
N LEU A 50 -7.37 -9.48 -3.71
CA LEU A 50 -6.09 -8.78 -3.79
C LEU A 50 -5.60 -8.75 -5.25
N CYS A 51 -4.91 -7.68 -5.65
CA CYS A 51 -4.23 -7.60 -6.93
C CYS A 51 -2.80 -7.07 -6.74
N LEU A 52 -1.84 -7.76 -7.31
CA LEU A 52 -0.42 -7.36 -7.35
C LEU A 52 -0.07 -6.88 -8.75
N VAL A 53 0.62 -5.75 -8.88
CA VAL A 53 1.14 -5.23 -10.16
C VAL A 53 2.63 -5.01 -10.03
N ASP A 54 3.44 -5.73 -10.81
CA ASP A 54 4.90 -5.59 -10.82
C ASP A 54 5.46 -6.11 -12.14
N PRO A 55 6.34 -5.38 -12.84
CA PRO A 55 6.92 -5.82 -14.10
C PRO A 55 8.11 -6.77 -13.92
N ASP A 56 8.64 -6.86 -12.70
CA ASP A 56 9.94 -7.48 -12.46
C ASP A 56 9.87 -9.01 -12.33
N THR A 57 11.00 -9.61 -12.66
CA THR A 57 11.31 -11.01 -12.39
C THR A 57 12.09 -11.13 -11.09
N LEU A 58 11.85 -12.19 -10.32
CA LEU A 58 12.57 -12.45 -9.08
C LEU A 58 14.03 -12.83 -9.39
N ALA A 59 14.97 -12.04 -8.88
CA ALA A 59 16.39 -12.27 -8.99
C ALA A 59 16.96 -12.91 -7.71
N VAL A 60 18.14 -13.54 -7.81
CA VAL A 60 18.78 -14.21 -6.66
C VAL A 60 19.06 -13.25 -5.51
N GLU A 61 19.47 -12.02 -5.82
CA GLU A 61 19.77 -10.97 -4.85
C GLU A 61 18.52 -10.51 -4.07
N ASN A 62 17.32 -10.77 -4.57
CA ASN A 62 16.08 -10.46 -3.86
C ASN A 62 15.81 -11.42 -2.70
N LEU A 63 16.33 -12.65 -2.73
CA LEU A 63 16.02 -13.73 -1.78
C LEU A 63 16.30 -13.37 -0.32
N VAL A 64 17.25 -12.49 -0.05
CA VAL A 64 17.60 -12.07 1.31
C VAL A 64 16.45 -11.33 2.02
N ARG A 65 15.51 -10.77 1.27
CA ARG A 65 14.42 -9.95 1.81
C ARG A 65 13.05 -10.22 1.20
N HIS A 66 12.95 -11.01 0.13
CA HIS A 66 11.68 -11.31 -0.54
C HIS A 66 10.94 -12.48 0.15
N PRO A 67 9.58 -12.51 0.19
CA PRO A 67 8.84 -13.65 0.75
C PRO A 67 9.03 -14.94 -0.05
N LEU A 68 9.17 -14.85 -1.38
CA LEU A 68 9.41 -16.01 -2.22
C LEU A 68 10.82 -16.57 -2.03
N GLY A 69 10.94 -17.90 -2.08
CA GLY A 69 12.21 -18.62 -1.99
C GLY A 69 12.86 -18.90 -3.34
N ALA A 70 14.01 -19.59 -3.29
CA ALA A 70 14.87 -19.85 -4.45
C ALA A 70 14.17 -20.56 -5.64
N ARG A 71 13.11 -21.33 -5.40
CA ARG A 71 12.34 -22.01 -6.47
C ARG A 71 11.59 -21.05 -7.38
N ALA A 72 11.41 -19.80 -6.97
CA ALA A 72 10.73 -18.77 -7.72
C ALA A 72 11.70 -17.87 -8.50
N VAL A 73 13.01 -18.04 -8.38
CA VAL A 73 14.00 -17.27 -9.14
C VAL A 73 13.77 -17.46 -10.63
N GLY A 74 13.79 -16.35 -11.38
CA GLY A 74 13.50 -16.32 -12.81
C GLY A 74 12.01 -16.24 -13.16
N ARG A 75 11.10 -16.26 -12.18
CA ARG A 75 9.66 -16.08 -12.41
C ARG A 75 9.23 -14.63 -12.19
N PRO A 76 8.18 -14.15 -12.90
CA PRO A 76 7.59 -12.85 -12.63
C PRO A 76 7.14 -12.75 -11.16
N LYS A 77 7.48 -11.65 -10.50
CA LYS A 77 7.24 -11.48 -9.05
C LYS A 77 5.74 -11.50 -8.72
N ALA A 78 4.93 -10.73 -9.47
CA ALA A 78 3.50 -10.59 -9.19
C ALA A 78 2.76 -11.92 -9.32
N THR A 79 2.91 -12.62 -10.44
CA THR A 79 2.28 -13.94 -10.67
C THR A 79 2.78 -14.98 -9.68
N ALA A 80 4.11 -15.07 -9.44
CA ALA A 80 4.66 -16.06 -8.53
C ALA A 80 4.18 -15.87 -7.08
N LEU A 81 4.03 -14.62 -6.63
CA LEU A 81 3.46 -14.31 -5.32
C LEU A 81 1.97 -14.66 -5.25
N ALA A 82 1.19 -14.26 -6.26
CA ALA A 82 -0.23 -14.56 -6.30
C ALA A 82 -0.51 -16.07 -6.25
N GLU A 83 0.24 -16.86 -7.00
CA GLU A 83 0.15 -18.32 -6.96
C GLU A 83 0.55 -18.91 -5.59
N SER A 84 1.61 -18.38 -4.97
CA SER A 84 2.05 -18.85 -3.65
C SER A 84 1.00 -18.55 -2.60
N ILE A 85 0.53 -17.32 -2.53
CA ILE A 85 -0.48 -16.88 -1.55
C ILE A 85 -1.81 -17.61 -1.79
N GLY A 86 -2.29 -17.71 -3.04
CA GLY A 86 -3.53 -18.40 -3.37
C GLY A 86 -3.52 -19.90 -3.03
N ARG A 87 -2.34 -20.54 -3.13
CA ARG A 87 -2.17 -21.93 -2.71
C ARG A 87 -2.17 -22.08 -1.18
N ASP A 88 -1.50 -21.14 -0.48
CA ASP A 88 -1.30 -21.23 0.97
C ASP A 88 -2.51 -20.67 1.73
N PHE A 89 -3.27 -19.75 1.11
CA PHE A 89 -4.50 -19.13 1.64
C PHE A 89 -5.64 -19.20 0.63
N PRO A 90 -6.24 -20.39 0.38
CA PRO A 90 -7.26 -20.59 -0.64
C PRO A 90 -8.50 -19.69 -0.55
N PRO A 91 -8.92 -19.16 0.63
CA PRO A 91 -10.03 -18.21 0.72
C PRO A 91 -9.73 -16.85 0.09
N CYS A 92 -8.46 -16.50 -0.11
CA CYS A 92 -8.06 -15.24 -0.71
C CYS A 92 -8.07 -15.35 -2.24
N ALA A 93 -8.95 -14.60 -2.90
CA ALA A 93 -8.86 -14.37 -4.33
C ALA A 93 -7.73 -13.37 -4.60
N ILE A 94 -6.65 -13.83 -5.24
CA ILE A 94 -5.49 -12.99 -5.53
C ILE A 94 -5.04 -13.15 -6.98
N THR A 95 -4.70 -12.02 -7.61
CA THR A 95 -4.24 -11.97 -9.01
C THR A 95 -2.91 -11.25 -9.09
N GLY A 96 -1.97 -11.75 -9.88
CA GLY A 96 -0.73 -11.10 -10.25
C GLY A 96 -0.78 -10.58 -11.68
N LEU A 97 -0.40 -9.32 -11.89
CA LEU A 97 -0.26 -8.68 -13.19
C LEU A 97 1.21 -8.35 -13.41
N ASP A 98 1.85 -9.06 -14.32
CA ASP A 98 3.26 -8.88 -14.69
C ASP A 98 3.40 -7.70 -15.66
N ARG A 99 3.05 -6.51 -15.19
CA ARG A 99 2.99 -5.28 -16.00
C ARG A 99 3.60 -4.10 -15.24
N ASP A 100 4.26 -3.21 -15.96
CA ASP A 100 4.60 -1.90 -15.43
C ASP A 100 3.30 -1.07 -15.29
N PHE A 101 3.02 -0.62 -14.07
CA PHE A 101 1.84 0.20 -13.78
C PHE A 101 1.82 1.48 -14.62
N LEU A 102 2.98 2.09 -14.87
CA LEU A 102 3.10 3.30 -15.69
C LEU A 102 2.80 3.05 -17.17
N ALA A 103 2.96 1.82 -17.65
CA ALA A 103 2.69 1.43 -19.03
C ALA A 103 1.23 1.00 -19.27
N ILE A 104 0.42 0.85 -18.22
CA ILE A 104 -1.01 0.56 -18.34
C ILE A 104 -1.72 1.82 -18.87
N PRO A 105 -2.66 1.72 -19.84
CA PRO A 105 -3.45 2.86 -20.29
C PRO A 105 -4.21 3.55 -19.14
N GLU A 106 -4.27 4.87 -19.12
CA GLU A 106 -4.82 5.64 -17.99
C GLU A 106 -6.26 5.24 -17.63
N GLY A 107 -7.11 4.99 -18.62
CA GLY A 107 -8.49 4.52 -18.40
C GLY A 107 -8.54 3.16 -17.69
N GLU A 108 -7.63 2.25 -18.03
CA GLU A 108 -7.49 0.94 -17.40
C GLU A 108 -6.93 1.08 -15.98
N GLN A 109 -5.94 1.95 -15.76
CA GLN A 109 -5.41 2.24 -14.42
C GLN A 109 -6.51 2.76 -13.48
N ARG A 110 -7.32 3.71 -13.95
CA ARG A 110 -8.42 4.27 -13.15
C ARG A 110 -9.46 3.20 -12.81
N ALA A 111 -9.84 2.38 -13.78
CA ALA A 111 -10.76 1.28 -13.56
C ALA A 111 -10.18 0.25 -12.57
N LEU A 112 -8.90 -0.08 -12.72
CA LEU A 112 -8.20 -0.99 -11.82
C LEU A 112 -8.15 -0.46 -10.39
N VAL A 113 -7.76 0.81 -10.19
CA VAL A 113 -7.71 1.43 -8.85
C VAL A 113 -9.11 1.53 -8.25
N ALA A 114 -10.12 1.95 -9.02
CA ALA A 114 -11.49 2.09 -8.55
C ALA A 114 -12.17 0.78 -8.15
N ALA A 115 -11.59 -0.36 -8.53
CA ALA A 115 -12.12 -1.69 -8.19
C ALA A 115 -11.76 -2.15 -6.77
N PHE A 116 -10.90 -1.43 -6.06
CA PHE A 116 -10.40 -1.79 -4.73
C PHE A 116 -10.71 -0.73 -3.69
N ASP A 117 -10.84 -1.16 -2.43
CA ASP A 117 -11.10 -0.24 -1.30
C ASP A 117 -9.87 0.62 -0.96
N VAL A 118 -8.67 0.09 -1.18
CA VAL A 118 -7.39 0.78 -0.91
C VAL A 118 -6.36 0.43 -1.97
N VAL A 119 -5.56 1.40 -2.39
CA VAL A 119 -4.36 1.16 -3.20
C VAL A 119 -3.10 1.37 -2.37
N VAL A 120 -2.12 0.49 -2.51
CA VAL A 120 -0.81 0.60 -1.85
C VAL A 120 0.29 0.72 -2.89
N ALA A 121 1.05 1.82 -2.85
CA ALA A 121 2.21 2.02 -3.72
C ALA A 121 3.49 1.55 -3.00
N ALA A 122 3.75 0.23 -3.05
CA ALA A 122 4.89 -0.44 -2.42
C ALA A 122 6.10 -0.58 -3.37
N THR A 123 6.27 0.38 -4.26
CA THR A 123 7.37 0.47 -5.23
C THR A 123 8.43 1.46 -4.77
N ASP A 124 9.68 1.26 -5.12
CA ASP A 124 10.80 2.18 -4.92
C ASP A 124 10.86 3.30 -6.00
N SER A 125 10.05 3.20 -7.05
CA SER A 125 9.94 4.22 -8.08
C SER A 125 9.10 5.41 -7.61
N ILE A 126 9.75 6.54 -7.32
CA ILE A 126 9.09 7.82 -6.99
C ILE A 126 8.12 8.25 -8.10
N ALA A 127 8.49 8.05 -9.35
CA ALA A 127 7.64 8.36 -10.50
C ALA A 127 6.34 7.54 -10.47
N CYS A 128 6.45 6.25 -10.16
CA CYS A 128 5.29 5.38 -10.02
C CYS A 128 4.43 5.77 -8.81
N GLN A 129 5.02 6.05 -7.64
CA GLN A 129 4.29 6.51 -6.46
C GLN A 129 3.51 7.81 -6.73
N ARG A 130 4.12 8.79 -7.41
CA ARG A 130 3.47 10.03 -7.86
C ARG A 130 2.32 9.76 -8.81
N HIS A 131 2.51 8.81 -9.72
CA HIS A 131 1.48 8.45 -10.68
C HIS A 131 0.29 7.75 -9.99
N VAL A 132 0.56 6.78 -9.11
CA VAL A 132 -0.47 6.15 -8.27
C VAL A 132 -1.25 7.19 -7.48
N ASN A 133 -0.57 8.20 -6.91
CA ASN A 133 -1.23 9.29 -6.18
C ASN A 133 -2.25 10.05 -7.06
N ARG A 134 -1.89 10.40 -8.30
CA ARG A 134 -2.81 11.07 -9.22
C ARG A 134 -4.01 10.20 -9.57
N VAL A 135 -3.77 8.94 -9.89
CA VAL A 135 -4.83 7.99 -10.28
C VAL A 135 -5.76 7.71 -9.10
N ALA A 136 -5.21 7.50 -7.90
CA ALA A 136 -5.99 7.24 -6.68
C ALA A 136 -6.88 8.44 -6.30
N LEU A 137 -6.33 9.66 -6.33
CA LEU A 137 -7.10 10.88 -6.11
C LEU A 137 -8.24 11.05 -7.12
N ALA A 138 -7.96 10.81 -8.41
CA ALA A 138 -8.95 10.89 -9.46
C ALA A 138 -10.03 9.79 -9.39
N ALA A 139 -9.67 8.61 -8.85
CA ALA A 139 -10.60 7.51 -8.63
C ALA A 139 -11.37 7.61 -7.30
N GLY A 140 -11.01 8.56 -6.43
CA GLY A 140 -11.62 8.69 -5.10
C GLY A 140 -11.27 7.56 -4.13
N VAL A 141 -10.13 6.88 -4.32
CA VAL A 141 -9.70 5.72 -3.54
C VAL A 141 -8.59 6.11 -2.56
N PRO A 142 -8.65 5.71 -1.28
CA PRO A 142 -7.55 5.87 -0.34
C PRO A 142 -6.27 5.22 -0.84
N ALA A 143 -5.12 5.87 -0.60
CA ALA A 143 -3.82 5.36 -1.01
C ALA A 143 -2.84 5.34 0.16
N VAL A 144 -1.96 4.30 0.20
CA VAL A 144 -0.93 4.13 1.22
C VAL A 144 0.44 4.00 0.56
N TYR A 145 1.42 4.69 1.13
CA TYR A 145 2.80 4.77 0.61
C TYR A 145 3.78 4.33 1.71
N PRO A 146 4.04 3.04 1.85
CA PRO A 146 5.09 2.56 2.74
C PRO A 146 6.45 2.81 2.14
N ALA A 147 7.38 3.30 2.94
CA ALA A 147 8.75 3.56 2.54
C ALA A 147 9.72 3.22 3.68
N VAL A 148 10.97 2.95 3.31
CA VAL A 148 12.07 2.83 4.24
C VAL A 148 13.11 3.89 3.86
N TRP A 149 13.39 4.79 4.80
CA TRP A 149 14.36 5.85 4.61
C TRP A 149 15.76 5.36 4.88
N VAL A 150 16.71 5.85 4.08
CA VAL A 150 18.12 5.52 4.21
C VAL A 150 18.97 6.79 4.29
N ASP A 151 20.01 6.75 5.12
CA ASP A 151 21.08 7.72 5.01
C ASP A 151 21.91 7.39 3.76
N ARG A 152 22.10 8.38 2.88
CA ARG A 152 22.89 8.24 1.65
C ARG A 152 24.32 7.75 1.88
N ARG A 153 24.90 8.03 3.06
CA ARG A 153 26.28 7.68 3.41
C ARG A 153 26.42 6.22 3.76
N ILE A 154 25.46 5.66 4.48
CA ILE A 154 25.49 4.28 4.97
C ILE A 154 24.62 3.34 4.16
N ARG A 155 23.64 3.87 3.41
CA ARG A 155 22.68 3.13 2.56
C ARG A 155 21.87 2.04 3.30
N ASP A 156 21.82 2.12 4.60
CA ASP A 156 21.03 1.20 5.41
C ASP A 156 19.71 1.83 5.83
N ALA A 157 18.68 0.98 5.98
CA ALA A 157 17.37 1.42 6.43
C ALA A 157 17.45 1.96 7.87
N GLU A 158 16.95 3.16 8.11
CA GLU A 158 17.01 3.81 9.41
C GLU A 158 15.65 4.15 9.97
N VAL A 159 14.70 4.49 9.10
CA VAL A 159 13.36 4.92 9.49
C VAL A 159 12.35 4.34 8.52
N GLY A 160 11.32 3.71 9.04
CA GLY A 160 10.12 3.37 8.28
C GLY A 160 9.18 4.57 8.22
N GLU A 161 8.61 4.84 7.07
CA GLU A 161 7.53 5.83 6.89
C GLU A 161 6.34 5.16 6.25
N ILE A 162 5.15 5.46 6.75
CA ILE A 162 3.91 5.06 6.12
C ILE A 162 3.04 6.30 6.01
N LEU A 163 2.88 6.82 4.80
CA LEU A 163 2.00 7.92 4.49
C LEU A 163 0.67 7.34 4.00
N TRP A 164 -0.46 7.88 4.44
CA TRP A 164 -1.76 7.58 3.85
C TRP A 164 -2.44 8.84 3.35
N VAL A 165 -3.16 8.70 2.27
CA VAL A 165 -3.84 9.79 1.56
C VAL A 165 -5.30 9.44 1.43
N LEU A 166 -6.16 10.31 1.96
CA LEU A 166 -7.59 10.24 1.77
C LEU A 166 -8.00 11.16 0.61
N PRO A 167 -8.87 10.71 -0.29
CA PRO A 167 -9.32 11.51 -1.42
C PRO A 167 -10.16 12.73 -0.97
N GLY A 168 -10.45 13.63 -1.90
CA GLY A 168 -11.26 14.82 -1.63
C GLY A 168 -10.55 15.88 -0.78
N GLY A 169 -9.21 15.92 -0.75
CA GLY A 169 -8.45 16.90 0.04
C GLY A 169 -8.56 16.72 1.55
N ARG A 170 -9.05 15.57 2.02
CA ARG A 170 -9.20 15.27 3.45
C ARG A 170 -7.86 15.17 4.17
N THR A 171 -6.81 14.75 3.44
CA THR A 171 -5.43 14.76 3.91
C THR A 171 -4.50 15.37 2.86
N PRO A 172 -3.33 15.90 3.27
CA PRO A 172 -2.24 16.16 2.33
C PRO A 172 -1.88 14.91 1.54
N CYS A 173 -1.63 15.06 0.24
CA CYS A 173 -1.33 13.94 -0.65
C CYS A 173 0.18 13.65 -0.72
N TYR A 174 0.57 12.65 -1.52
CA TYR A 174 1.96 12.28 -1.73
C TYR A 174 2.82 13.46 -2.24
N GLU A 175 2.30 14.30 -3.15
CA GLU A 175 3.01 15.49 -3.63
C GLU A 175 3.20 16.55 -2.53
N CYS A 176 2.22 16.70 -1.63
CA CYS A 176 2.38 17.56 -0.46
C CYS A 176 3.51 17.06 0.42
N ALA A 177 3.57 15.76 0.70
CA ALA A 177 4.66 15.15 1.46
C ALA A 177 6.01 15.28 0.75
N ALA A 178 6.05 15.07 -0.55
CA ALA A 178 7.27 15.17 -1.36
C ALA A 178 7.88 16.58 -1.35
N ALA A 179 7.06 17.63 -1.20
CA ALA A 179 7.54 19.00 -1.11
C ALA A 179 8.40 19.27 0.14
N PHE A 180 8.26 18.45 1.18
CA PHE A 180 9.08 18.53 2.41
C PHE A 180 10.27 17.58 2.40
N ARG A 181 10.33 16.67 1.42
CA ARG A 181 11.44 15.75 1.24
C ARG A 181 12.46 16.41 0.35
N GLU A 182 13.50 17.02 0.92
CA GLU A 182 14.60 17.52 0.11
C GLU A 182 15.17 16.39 -0.75
N SER A 183 15.00 16.55 -2.06
CA SER A 183 15.65 15.79 -3.14
C SER A 183 15.95 14.31 -2.86
N ALA A 184 14.92 13.51 -2.75
CA ALA A 184 15.04 12.04 -2.85
C ALA A 184 15.34 11.63 -4.32
N SER A 185 16.23 12.35 -5.01
CA SER A 185 16.49 12.15 -6.45
C SER A 185 17.27 10.88 -6.76
N ASP A 186 17.85 10.22 -5.76
CA ASP A 186 18.65 9.00 -5.95
C ASP A 186 18.14 7.91 -5.01
N ALA A 187 16.93 7.41 -5.26
CA ALA A 187 16.41 6.23 -4.61
C ALA A 187 17.21 5.00 -5.04
N GLN A 188 18.41 4.83 -4.50
CA GLN A 188 19.05 3.53 -4.51
C GLN A 188 18.31 2.63 -3.52
N ALA A 189 18.04 1.40 -3.95
CA ALA A 189 17.38 0.40 -3.10
C ALA A 189 18.05 0.35 -1.73
N ALA A 190 17.26 0.61 -0.69
CA ALA A 190 17.72 0.55 0.69
C ALA A 190 18.26 -0.85 1.01
N ARG A 191 19.38 -0.92 1.71
CA ARG A 191 19.83 -2.15 2.35
C ARG A 191 19.04 -2.34 3.65
N GLY A 192 17.72 -2.59 3.54
CA GLY A 192 16.89 -2.89 4.70
C GLY A 192 17.04 -4.35 5.08
N ALA A 193 17.31 -4.62 6.35
CA ALA A 193 17.18 -5.97 6.87
C ALA A 193 15.72 -6.41 6.74
N ARG A 194 15.48 -7.70 6.49
CA ARG A 194 14.12 -8.24 6.36
C ARG A 194 13.25 -7.90 7.58
N VAL A 195 13.82 -7.92 8.79
CA VAL A 195 13.12 -7.61 10.03
C VAL A 195 12.59 -6.16 10.06
N ASP A 196 13.38 -5.20 9.59
CA ASP A 196 13.00 -3.79 9.53
C ASP A 196 11.87 -3.56 8.51
N ILE A 197 11.98 -4.21 7.35
CA ILE A 197 10.93 -4.21 6.32
C ILE A 197 9.63 -4.78 6.87
N GLN A 198 9.68 -5.88 7.62
CA GLN A 198 8.48 -6.50 8.20
C GLN A 198 7.81 -5.61 9.25
N LEU A 199 8.54 -4.81 10.02
CA LEU A 199 7.94 -3.83 10.93
C LEU A 199 7.10 -2.79 10.17
N VAL A 200 7.64 -2.28 9.06
CA VAL A 200 6.90 -1.36 8.18
C VAL A 200 5.68 -2.04 7.57
N VAL A 201 5.81 -3.29 7.13
CA VAL A 201 4.72 -4.08 6.54
C VAL A 201 3.58 -4.29 7.52
N LEU A 202 3.88 -4.72 8.76
CA LEU A 202 2.85 -4.97 9.77
C LEU A 202 2.09 -3.69 10.15
N ALA A 203 2.80 -2.58 10.31
CA ALA A 203 2.16 -1.29 10.54
C ALA A 203 1.33 -0.82 9.32
N THR A 204 1.83 -1.05 8.10
CA THR A 204 1.09 -0.77 6.86
C THR A 204 -0.20 -1.58 6.78
N ALA A 205 -0.17 -2.87 7.11
CA ALA A 205 -1.35 -3.75 7.10
C ALA A 205 -2.45 -3.23 8.04
N GLN A 206 -2.06 -2.73 9.22
CA GLN A 206 -3.02 -2.13 10.17
C GLN A 206 -3.67 -0.86 9.61
N ILE A 207 -2.88 0.00 8.95
CA ILE A 207 -3.39 1.23 8.32
C ILE A 207 -4.30 0.90 7.14
N VAL A 208 -3.91 -0.02 6.26
CA VAL A 208 -4.72 -0.49 5.13
C VAL A 208 -6.06 -1.03 5.63
N ARG A 209 -6.04 -1.83 6.70
CA ARG A 209 -7.26 -2.35 7.31
C ARG A 209 -8.15 -1.23 7.85
N ALA A 210 -7.60 -0.28 8.57
CA ALA A 210 -8.35 0.85 9.11
C ALA A 210 -8.97 1.74 8.02
N LEU A 211 -8.30 1.88 6.88
CA LEU A 211 -8.81 2.63 5.72
C LEU A 211 -9.92 1.89 4.98
N ALA A 212 -9.80 0.57 4.84
CA ALA A 212 -10.82 -0.26 4.20
C ALA A 212 -12.07 -0.43 5.09
N HIS A 213 -11.88 -0.42 6.41
CA HIS A 213 -12.93 -0.68 7.41
C HIS A 213 -12.84 0.31 8.58
N PRO A 214 -13.17 1.60 8.36
CA PRO A 214 -13.04 2.62 9.39
C PRO A 214 -13.96 2.39 10.60
N ASP A 215 -15.07 1.65 10.41
CA ASP A 215 -16.06 1.36 11.44
C ASP A 215 -15.84 -0.01 12.14
N ASP A 216 -14.76 -0.72 11.82
CA ASP A 216 -14.47 -2.02 12.44
C ASP A 216 -13.82 -1.81 13.81
N GLU A 217 -14.49 -2.24 14.89
CA GLU A 217 -13.98 -2.18 16.27
C GLU A 217 -12.61 -2.87 16.46
N GLY A 218 -12.27 -3.79 15.56
CA GLY A 218 -10.95 -4.45 15.56
C GLY A 218 -9.86 -3.69 14.80
N SER A 219 -10.19 -2.60 14.11
CA SER A 219 -9.23 -1.77 13.41
C SER A 219 -8.54 -0.77 14.35
N VAL A 220 -7.29 -0.41 14.04
CA VAL A 220 -6.66 0.71 14.74
C VAL A 220 -7.40 2.00 14.39
N SER A 221 -7.62 2.83 15.41
CA SER A 221 -8.16 4.17 15.17
C SER A 221 -7.06 5.04 14.55
N LEU A 222 -7.31 5.53 13.34
CA LEU A 222 -6.44 6.52 12.72
C LEU A 222 -6.85 7.89 13.25
N ASP A 223 -5.91 8.58 13.89
CA ASP A 223 -6.11 9.97 14.30
C ASP A 223 -6.37 10.83 13.06
N PRO A 224 -7.56 11.47 12.93
CA PRO A 224 -7.90 12.30 11.79
C PRO A 224 -6.98 13.52 11.63
N GLN A 225 -6.21 13.85 12.67
CA GLN A 225 -5.24 14.93 12.65
C GLN A 225 -3.88 14.52 12.09
N THR A 226 -3.67 13.23 11.80
CA THR A 226 -2.41 12.70 11.26
C THR A 226 -2.65 11.99 9.94
N ASN A 227 -1.62 11.87 9.11
CA ASN A 227 -1.66 11.10 7.87
C ASN A 227 -0.32 10.42 7.55
N ALA A 228 0.59 10.38 8.51
CA ALA A 228 1.82 9.62 8.40
C ALA A 228 2.23 9.05 9.76
N VAL A 229 2.88 7.90 9.74
CA VAL A 229 3.58 7.34 10.89
C VAL A 229 5.02 7.07 10.52
N TYR A 230 5.93 7.46 11.42
CA TYR A 230 7.34 7.11 11.34
C TYR A 230 7.65 6.04 12.38
N LEU A 231 8.32 4.98 11.93
CA LEU A 231 8.87 3.91 12.76
C LEU A 231 10.36 4.13 12.85
N HIS A 232 10.87 4.35 14.05
CA HIS A 232 12.30 4.55 14.28
C HIS A 232 12.87 3.57 15.30
N GLY A 233 14.19 3.50 15.39
CA GLY A 233 14.88 2.45 16.12
C GLY A 233 15.31 1.29 15.20
N LEU A 234 15.14 1.44 13.88
CA LEU A 234 15.80 0.58 12.89
C LEU A 234 17.31 0.83 12.93
N THR A 235 18.10 -0.18 12.73
CA THR A 235 19.56 -0.08 12.79
C THR A 235 20.21 -0.13 11.40
N PRO A 236 21.30 0.63 11.22
CA PRO A 236 21.96 1.58 12.10
C PRO A 236 21.24 2.93 12.12
N THR A 237 21.37 3.67 13.26
CA THR A 237 20.79 5.00 13.39
C THR A 237 21.84 6.06 13.11
N SER A 238 21.64 6.91 12.08
CA SER A 238 22.53 8.02 11.76
C SER A 238 22.41 9.19 12.75
N PRO A 239 23.40 10.10 12.80
CA PRO A 239 23.29 11.33 13.59
C PRO A 239 22.09 12.19 13.22
N ALA A 240 21.71 12.24 11.94
CA ALA A 240 20.56 12.99 11.46
C ALA A 240 19.24 12.39 11.98
N VAL A 241 19.10 11.07 11.97
CA VAL A 241 17.94 10.38 12.53
C VAL A 241 17.87 10.59 14.04
N ARG A 242 18.99 10.46 14.76
CA ARG A 242 19.03 10.73 16.21
C ARG A 242 18.65 12.18 16.57
N ALA A 243 18.99 13.14 15.72
CA ALA A 243 18.60 14.53 15.93
C ALA A 243 17.09 14.76 15.71
N ALA A 244 16.51 14.07 14.71
CA ALA A 244 15.08 14.17 14.39
C ALA A 244 14.20 13.36 15.35
N PHE A 245 14.73 12.25 15.89
CA PHE A 245 14.04 11.32 16.78
C PHE A 245 14.91 11.03 18.01
N PRO A 246 14.86 11.88 19.04
CA PRO A 246 15.77 11.83 20.19
C PRO A 246 15.58 10.61 21.10
N THR A 247 14.53 9.83 20.90
CA THR A 247 14.30 8.60 21.65
C THR A 247 15.14 7.46 21.12
N SER A 248 15.92 6.81 21.96
CA SER A 248 16.61 5.56 21.62
C SER A 248 15.64 4.38 21.73
N GLY A 249 15.76 3.43 20.80
CA GLY A 249 14.96 2.23 20.77
C GLY A 249 13.82 2.27 19.76
N LEU A 250 13.16 1.11 19.60
CA LEU A 250 12.03 0.96 18.69
C LEU A 250 10.83 1.77 19.18
N SER A 251 10.35 2.68 18.39
CA SER A 251 9.16 3.47 18.68
C SER A 251 8.49 3.97 17.41
N SER A 252 7.27 4.48 17.55
CA SER A 252 6.51 5.07 16.46
C SER A 252 6.10 6.50 16.80
N ARG A 253 5.96 7.32 15.76
CA ARG A 253 5.48 8.69 15.91
C ARG A 253 4.48 8.99 14.79
N ASN A 254 3.27 9.33 15.18
CA ASN A 254 2.27 9.85 14.26
C ASN A 254 2.59 11.30 13.93
N VAL A 255 2.46 11.64 12.64
CA VAL A 255 2.81 12.95 12.12
C VAL A 255 1.72 13.41 11.18
N ARG A 256 1.46 14.71 11.20
CA ARG A 256 0.67 15.37 10.17
C ARG A 256 1.60 15.98 9.14
N VAL A 257 1.48 15.56 7.90
CA VAL A 257 2.06 16.27 6.77
C VAL A 257 1.24 17.53 6.54
N SER A 258 1.85 18.68 6.40
CA SER A 258 1.15 19.93 6.14
C SER A 258 0.86 20.11 4.65
N PHE A 259 -0.25 20.78 4.35
CA PHE A 259 -0.49 21.28 2.99
C PHE A 259 0.54 22.37 2.64
N PRO A 260 0.93 22.51 1.37
CA PRO A 260 1.76 23.64 0.94
C PRO A 260 1.01 24.98 1.04
N ALA A 261 1.74 26.07 1.12
CA ALA A 261 1.15 27.41 1.16
C ALA A 261 0.37 27.76 -0.11
N ARG A 262 0.78 27.24 -1.26
CA ARG A 262 0.08 27.34 -2.54
C ARG A 262 -0.76 26.07 -2.76
N PRO A 263 -1.86 26.14 -3.54
CA PRO A 263 -2.62 24.95 -3.88
C PRO A 263 -1.73 23.87 -4.47
N CYS A 264 -1.84 22.64 -3.94
CA CYS A 264 -1.12 21.50 -4.46
C CYS A 264 -1.64 21.15 -5.87
N PRO A 265 -0.79 20.96 -6.88
CA PRO A 265 -1.24 20.67 -8.23
C PRO A 265 -1.96 19.31 -8.36
N ALA A 266 -1.77 18.40 -7.41
CA ALA A 266 -2.35 17.06 -7.46
C ALA A 266 -3.66 16.95 -6.67
N CYS A 267 -3.73 17.45 -5.42
CA CYS A 267 -4.93 17.34 -4.58
C CYS A 267 -5.67 18.67 -4.38
N HIS A 268 -5.15 19.77 -4.93
CA HIS A 268 -5.66 21.14 -4.79
C HIS A 268 -5.73 21.67 -3.33
N GLY A 269 -5.32 20.86 -2.35
CA GLY A 269 -5.24 21.27 -0.96
C GLY A 269 -4.19 22.37 -0.75
N ARG A 270 -4.49 23.30 0.14
CA ARG A 270 -3.56 24.36 0.56
C ARG A 270 -3.64 24.56 2.06
N ARG A 271 -2.54 25.06 2.65
CA ARG A 271 -2.54 25.47 4.03
C ARG A 271 -3.36 26.73 4.19
N ALA A 272 -4.28 26.75 5.18
CA ALA A 272 -4.95 27.99 5.55
C ALA A 272 -3.90 29.02 6.04
N PRO A 273 -4.13 30.32 5.83
CA PRO A 273 -3.34 31.33 6.49
C PRO A 273 -3.40 31.10 8.00
N LEU A 274 -2.24 31.13 8.66
CA LEU A 274 -2.19 31.04 10.12
C LEU A 274 -2.85 32.25 10.73
N ALA A 275 -3.76 32.02 11.67
CA ALA A 275 -4.26 33.12 12.50
C ALA A 275 -3.09 33.72 13.30
N PRO A 276 -3.07 35.04 13.53
CA PRO A 276 -2.06 35.66 14.38
C PRO A 276 -1.98 34.96 15.73
N GLY A 277 -0.78 34.50 16.13
CA GLY A 277 -0.53 33.81 17.39
C GLY A 277 -0.64 32.26 17.33
N THR A 278 -0.94 31.67 16.18
CA THR A 278 -0.94 30.21 16.03
C THR A 278 0.49 29.67 15.93
N LEU A 279 0.85 28.73 16.80
CA LEU A 279 2.15 28.06 16.72
C LEU A 279 2.20 27.07 15.55
N PRO A 280 3.37 26.85 14.91
CA PRO A 280 3.54 25.82 13.90
C PRO A 280 3.11 24.44 14.44
N GLY A 281 2.24 23.75 13.70
CA GLY A 281 1.68 22.45 14.11
C GLY A 281 0.30 22.49 14.76
N GLN A 282 -0.25 23.68 15.05
CA GLN A 282 -1.62 23.89 15.54
C GLN A 282 -2.58 24.43 14.47
N GLU A 283 -2.27 24.16 13.22
CA GLU A 283 -3.06 24.67 12.09
C GLU A 283 -4.43 23.98 12.02
N PRO A 284 -5.54 24.76 11.94
CA PRO A 284 -6.86 24.16 11.81
C PRO A 284 -6.99 23.47 10.44
N ILE A 285 -7.61 22.29 10.44
CA ILE A 285 -8.04 21.63 9.21
C ILE A 285 -9.27 22.40 8.72
N LEU A 286 -9.18 23.07 7.59
CA LEU A 286 -10.37 23.56 6.92
C LEU A 286 -11.07 22.37 6.23
N PRO A 287 -12.37 22.14 6.50
CA PRO A 287 -13.13 21.22 5.67
C PRO A 287 -13.09 21.74 4.24
N VAL A 288 -12.85 20.83 3.29
CA VAL A 288 -13.05 21.16 1.88
C VAL A 288 -14.55 21.16 1.67
N ASP A 289 -15.12 22.32 1.33
CA ASP A 289 -16.52 22.43 0.98
C ASP A 289 -16.82 21.52 -0.22
N GLY A 290 -17.59 20.48 0.01
CA GLY A 290 -18.02 19.52 -0.99
C GLY A 290 -18.12 18.13 -0.39
N GLU A 291 -19.23 17.85 0.26
CA GLU A 291 -19.70 16.48 0.46
C GLU A 291 -19.96 15.84 -0.92
N SER A 292 -18.91 15.28 -1.53
CA SER A 292 -19.12 14.26 -2.54
C SER A 292 -19.42 12.96 -1.79
N GLU A 293 -20.69 12.61 -1.68
CA GLU A 293 -21.10 11.24 -1.37
C GLU A 293 -20.22 10.30 -2.16
N LEU A 294 -19.49 9.45 -1.45
CA LEU A 294 -18.77 8.31 -2.02
C LEU A 294 -19.80 7.40 -2.69
N GLN A 295 -20.14 7.71 -3.94
CA GLN A 295 -20.91 6.80 -4.77
C GLN A 295 -20.04 5.57 -5.02
N ARG A 296 -20.39 4.47 -4.36
CA ARG A 296 -19.85 3.16 -4.68
C ARG A 296 -20.05 2.90 -6.17
N PRO A 297 -19.03 2.41 -6.89
CA PRO A 297 -19.23 2.07 -8.30
C PRO A 297 -20.39 1.07 -8.42
N PRO A 298 -21.28 1.24 -9.39
CA PRO A 298 -22.42 0.36 -9.56
C PRO A 298 -21.94 -1.07 -9.79
N LEU A 299 -22.71 -2.06 -9.33
CA LEU A 299 -22.45 -3.50 -9.44
C LEU A 299 -22.05 -3.96 -10.87
N THR A 300 -22.40 -3.18 -11.89
CA THR A 300 -21.99 -3.37 -13.28
C THR A 300 -20.48 -3.28 -13.50
N VAL A 301 -19.73 -2.49 -12.70
CA VAL A 301 -18.27 -2.37 -12.84
C VAL A 301 -17.59 -3.63 -12.26
N ILE A 302 -18.15 -4.19 -11.19
CA ILE A 302 -17.68 -5.46 -10.60
C ILE A 302 -17.92 -6.60 -11.60
N ALA A 303 -19.03 -6.58 -12.33
CA ALA A 303 -19.34 -7.57 -13.37
C ALA A 303 -18.37 -7.48 -14.57
N VAL A 304 -17.92 -6.28 -14.96
CA VAL A 304 -16.95 -6.09 -16.05
C VAL A 304 -15.58 -6.64 -15.65
N ILE A 305 -15.14 -6.46 -14.41
CA ILE A 305 -13.86 -7.00 -13.94
C ILE A 305 -13.94 -8.52 -13.78
N ALA A 306 -15.05 -9.05 -13.27
CA ALA A 306 -15.29 -10.48 -13.23
C ALA A 306 -15.33 -11.10 -14.64
N LEU A 307 -15.90 -10.40 -15.62
CA LEU A 307 -15.93 -10.83 -17.01
C LEU A 307 -14.53 -10.79 -17.65
N PHE A 308 -13.70 -9.78 -17.32
CA PHE A 308 -12.32 -9.68 -17.79
C PHE A 308 -11.44 -10.79 -17.22
N VAL A 309 -11.58 -11.09 -15.91
CA VAL A 309 -10.89 -12.22 -15.27
C VAL A 309 -11.36 -13.55 -15.85
N LEU A 310 -12.66 -13.71 -16.12
CA LEU A 310 -13.22 -14.93 -16.67
C LEU A 310 -12.81 -15.15 -18.14
N THR A 311 -12.77 -14.10 -18.96
CA THR A 311 -12.32 -14.19 -20.36
C THR A 311 -10.83 -14.52 -20.47
N PHE A 312 -10.00 -13.99 -19.56
CA PHE A 312 -8.59 -14.35 -19.51
C PHE A 312 -8.38 -15.81 -19.06
N PHE A 313 -9.16 -16.28 -18.09
CA PHE A 313 -9.11 -17.69 -17.64
C PHE A 313 -9.54 -18.67 -18.73
N VAL A 314 -10.59 -18.34 -19.46
CA VAL A 314 -11.09 -19.18 -20.59
C VAL A 314 -10.08 -19.19 -21.75
N ALA A 315 -9.45 -18.07 -22.08
CA ALA A 315 -8.43 -18.00 -23.12
C ALA A 315 -7.18 -18.84 -22.78
N THR A 316 -6.78 -18.85 -21.49
CA THR A 316 -5.60 -19.61 -21.03
C THR A 316 -5.87 -21.12 -20.99
N VAL A 317 -7.08 -21.52 -20.62
CA VAL A 317 -7.48 -22.95 -20.57
C VAL A 317 -7.67 -23.53 -21.98
N VAL A 318 -8.18 -22.74 -22.92
CA VAL A 318 -8.36 -23.19 -24.34
C VAL A 318 -7.01 -23.35 -25.05
N HIS A 319 -5.98 -22.52 -24.69
CA HIS A 319 -4.65 -22.69 -25.29
C HIS A 319 -3.84 -23.82 -24.66
N ALA A 320 -4.12 -24.22 -23.42
CA ALA A 320 -3.45 -25.37 -22.77
C ALA A 320 -4.05 -26.72 -23.08
N GLY A 321 -5.24 -26.76 -23.73
CA GLY A 321 -5.92 -28.00 -24.15
C GLY A 321 -5.74 -28.38 -25.62
N ALA A 322 -4.96 -27.62 -26.40
CA ALA A 322 -4.75 -27.83 -27.83
C ALA A 322 -3.27 -28.14 -28.19
N GLY A 323 -2.49 -28.67 -27.23
CA GLY A 323 -1.12 -29.13 -27.44
C GLY A 323 -0.90 -30.55 -26.97
#